data_82f1b701e77e530f840c968c8caffd3e
#
_entry.id   82f1b701e77e530f840c968c8caffd3e
#
_cell.length_a   1.000
_cell.length_b   1.000
_cell.length_c   1.000
_cell.angle_alpha   90.00
_cell.angle_beta   90.00
_cell.angle_gamma   90.00
#
_symmetry.space_group_name_H-M   'P 1'
#
loop_
_entity.id
_entity.type
_entity.pdbx_description
1 polymer ?
#
loop_
_entity_poly.entity_id
_entity_poly.type
_entity_poly.pdbx_seq_one_letter_code
_entity_poly.pdbx_strand_id
1 'polypeptide(L)'
;MYILVDDENRENEGDLVFNASDVNSKKINFMAKYGRGLICLTLNKNQANRLGLTFMAPVNQSRNQTSFTVSIEAKKGITTGISAKDRSRTIKVATKKNVSKKDIVSPGHVFPIISRDGGVLVRAGHTEASVDIAKPVSYTHLTLPTICSV
;
A
#
# COMPACT_ATOMS: atom_id res chain seq x y z
N MET A 1 3.30 13.64 -4.43
CA MET A 1 2.36 12.77 -5.18
C MET A 1 2.77 12.83 -6.64
N TYR A 2 2.79 11.71 -7.32
CA TYR A 2 3.15 11.56 -8.73
C TYR A 2 2.24 10.49 -9.36
N ILE A 3 2.23 10.41 -10.68
CA ILE A 3 1.55 9.36 -11.41
C ILE A 3 2.63 8.38 -11.88
N LEU A 4 2.43 7.12 -11.59
CA LEU A 4 3.24 6.01 -12.07
C LEU A 4 2.46 5.31 -13.17
N VAL A 5 3.06 5.21 -14.35
CA VAL A 5 2.42 4.60 -15.54
C VAL A 5 3.28 3.42 -15.97
N ASP A 6 2.66 2.33 -16.34
CA ASP A 6 3.34 1.18 -16.91
C ASP A 6 3.24 1.12 -18.44
N ASP A 7 3.82 0.08 -19.03
CA ASP A 7 3.89 -0.11 -20.48
C ASP A 7 2.49 -0.38 -21.07
N GLU A 8 2.23 0.18 -22.28
CA GLU A 8 0.98 0.02 -23.01
C GLU A 8 0.63 -1.45 -23.27
N ASN A 9 1.65 -2.31 -23.41
CA ASN A 9 1.45 -3.73 -23.63
C ASN A 9 1.26 -4.55 -22.35
N ARG A 10 1.31 -3.91 -21.17
CA ARG A 10 1.15 -4.56 -19.88
C ARG A 10 -0.25 -4.32 -19.30
N GLU A 11 -0.43 -3.34 -18.44
CA GLU A 11 -1.72 -2.96 -17.85
C GLU A 11 -2.27 -1.68 -18.50
N ASN A 12 -1.37 -0.84 -19.00
CA ASN A 12 -1.67 0.49 -19.56
C ASN A 12 -2.50 1.33 -18.57
N GLU A 13 -2.11 1.26 -17.31
CA GLU A 13 -2.78 1.95 -16.21
C GLU A 13 -1.86 2.99 -15.57
N GLY A 14 -2.46 3.98 -14.92
CA GLY A 14 -1.73 5.00 -14.16
C GLY A 14 -2.18 5.02 -12.71
N ASP A 15 -1.23 4.85 -11.80
CA ASP A 15 -1.48 4.90 -10.36
C ASP A 15 -1.08 6.25 -9.76
N LEU A 16 -1.94 6.82 -8.92
CA LEU A 16 -1.58 7.93 -8.06
C LEU A 16 -0.76 7.41 -6.87
N VAL A 17 0.48 7.89 -6.74
CA VAL A 17 1.43 7.37 -5.76
C VAL A 17 2.00 8.50 -4.91
N PHE A 18 2.18 8.27 -3.62
CA PHE A 18 2.94 9.13 -2.73
C PHE A 18 3.57 8.34 -1.57
N ASN A 19 4.58 8.95 -0.94
CA ASN A 19 5.26 8.32 0.18
C ASN A 19 4.32 8.24 1.41
N ALA A 20 4.16 7.04 1.96
CA ALA A 20 3.27 6.80 3.09
C ALA A 20 3.67 7.54 4.38
N SER A 21 4.93 7.99 4.52
CA SER A 21 5.33 8.87 5.63
C SER A 21 4.58 10.19 5.63
N ASP A 22 4.21 10.66 4.44
CA ASP A 22 3.53 11.94 4.24
C ASP A 22 2.02 11.83 4.22
N VAL A 23 1.49 10.67 4.61
CA VAL A 23 0.06 10.39 4.56
C VAL A 23 -0.73 11.33 5.47
N ASN A 24 -1.81 11.87 4.91
CA ASN A 24 -2.80 12.64 5.65
C ASN A 24 -4.18 12.49 4.99
N SER A 25 -5.21 12.95 5.69
CA SER A 25 -6.59 12.84 5.20
C SER A 25 -6.84 13.56 3.88
N LYS A 26 -6.15 14.68 3.61
CA LYS A 26 -6.31 15.44 2.36
C LYS A 26 -5.80 14.64 1.16
N LYS A 27 -4.62 14.00 1.29
CA LYS A 27 -4.05 13.14 0.24
C LYS A 27 -4.93 11.92 -0.03
N ILE A 28 -5.38 11.23 1.03
CA ILE A 28 -6.29 10.08 0.89
C ILE A 28 -7.62 10.50 0.24
N ASN A 29 -8.18 11.63 0.64
CA ASN A 29 -9.40 12.14 0.03
C ASN A 29 -9.19 12.50 -1.44
N PHE A 30 -8.05 13.10 -1.79
CA PHE A 30 -7.68 13.39 -3.18
C PHE A 30 -7.65 12.11 -4.03
N MET A 31 -6.93 11.08 -3.56
CA MET A 31 -6.86 9.78 -4.25
C MET A 31 -8.25 9.14 -4.42
N ALA A 32 -9.05 9.12 -3.37
CA ALA A 32 -10.39 8.54 -3.42
C ALA A 32 -11.33 9.31 -4.38
N LYS A 33 -11.23 10.64 -4.42
CA LYS A 33 -12.09 11.49 -5.24
C LYS A 33 -11.70 11.49 -6.72
N TYR A 34 -10.42 11.57 -7.02
CA TYR A 34 -9.92 11.75 -8.38
C TYR A 34 -9.35 10.48 -8.98
N GLY A 35 -8.65 9.64 -8.19
CA GLY A 35 -8.16 8.34 -8.64
C GLY A 35 -9.27 7.30 -8.74
N ARG A 36 -10.29 7.37 -7.88
CA ARG A 36 -11.48 6.48 -7.86
C ARG A 36 -11.18 4.98 -7.74
N GLY A 37 -9.92 4.61 -7.59
CA GLY A 37 -9.47 3.24 -7.44
C GLY A 37 -9.36 2.79 -5.99
N LEU A 38 -8.86 1.59 -5.79
CA LEU A 38 -8.62 1.00 -4.49
C LEU A 38 -7.40 1.64 -3.83
N ILE A 39 -7.54 2.07 -2.57
CA ILE A 39 -6.40 2.60 -1.82
C ILE A 39 -5.60 1.45 -1.22
N CYS A 40 -4.41 1.25 -1.78
CA CYS A 40 -3.49 0.20 -1.41
C CYS A 40 -2.27 0.74 -0.64
N LEU A 41 -1.65 -0.12 0.15
CA LEU A 41 -0.40 0.14 0.84
C LEU A 41 0.65 -0.87 0.38
N THR A 42 1.62 -0.43 -0.43
CA THR A 42 2.69 -1.32 -0.86
C THR A 42 3.72 -1.52 0.24
N LEU A 43 4.08 -2.75 0.49
CA LEU A 43 4.97 -3.17 1.57
C LEU A 43 6.05 -4.12 1.04
N ASN A 44 7.23 -4.08 1.61
CA ASN A 44 8.17 -5.17 1.45
C ASN A 44 7.79 -6.34 2.38
N LYS A 45 8.36 -7.52 2.11
CA LYS A 45 8.10 -8.75 2.85
C LYS A 45 8.37 -8.63 4.36
N ASN A 46 9.44 -7.92 4.73
CA ASN A 46 9.79 -7.74 6.14
C ASN A 46 8.74 -6.92 6.91
N GLN A 47 8.17 -5.90 6.28
CA GLN A 47 7.11 -5.09 6.88
C GLN A 47 5.81 -5.88 6.99
N ALA A 48 5.44 -6.63 5.95
CA ALA A 48 4.28 -7.50 5.96
C ALA A 48 4.38 -8.55 7.09
N ASN A 49 5.56 -9.16 7.26
CA ASN A 49 5.83 -10.13 8.33
C ASN A 49 5.70 -9.51 9.73
N ARG A 50 6.20 -8.29 9.94
CA ARG A 50 6.05 -7.60 11.24
C ARG A 50 4.60 -7.31 11.59
N LEU A 51 3.78 -7.02 10.58
CA LEU A 51 2.34 -6.84 10.73
C LEU A 51 1.58 -8.17 10.84
N GLY A 52 2.24 -9.30 10.59
CA GLY A 52 1.61 -10.63 10.60
C GLY A 52 0.57 -10.80 9.49
N LEU A 53 0.79 -10.15 8.34
CA LEU A 53 -0.16 -10.20 7.22
C LEU A 53 -0.08 -11.54 6.49
N THR A 54 -1.24 -12.09 6.19
CA THR A 54 -1.41 -13.27 5.33
C THR A 54 -1.96 -12.85 3.97
N PHE A 55 -1.73 -13.66 2.95
CA PHE A 55 -2.31 -13.41 1.63
C PHE A 55 -3.84 -13.46 1.72
N MET A 56 -4.50 -12.65 0.88
CA MET A 56 -5.95 -12.55 0.81
C MET A 56 -6.58 -13.86 0.33
N ALA A 57 -5.91 -14.57 -0.58
CA ALA A 57 -6.35 -15.84 -1.10
C ALA A 57 -5.23 -16.90 -0.95
N PRO A 58 -5.57 -18.16 -0.59
CA PRO A 58 -4.62 -19.25 -0.51
C PRO A 58 -3.94 -19.55 -1.86
N VAL A 59 -4.71 -19.42 -2.95
CA VAL A 59 -4.23 -19.55 -4.33
C VAL A 59 -4.58 -18.27 -5.08
N ASN A 60 -3.54 -17.57 -5.56
CA ASN A 60 -3.74 -16.35 -6.33
C ASN A 60 -4.05 -16.68 -7.80
N GLN A 61 -5.28 -16.46 -8.20
CA GLN A 61 -5.78 -16.70 -9.56
C GLN A 61 -5.91 -15.40 -10.38
N SER A 62 -5.48 -14.25 -9.83
CA SER A 62 -5.56 -13.00 -10.56
C SER A 62 -4.60 -12.97 -11.75
N ARG A 63 -5.02 -12.33 -12.85
CA ARG A 63 -4.24 -12.22 -14.10
C ARG A 63 -2.80 -11.76 -13.85
N ASN A 64 -2.62 -10.74 -13.04
CA ASN A 64 -1.33 -10.12 -12.76
C ASN A 64 -0.65 -10.69 -11.52
N GLN A 65 -1.27 -11.66 -10.85
CA GLN A 65 -0.77 -12.29 -9.62
C GLN A 65 -0.33 -11.28 -8.55
N THR A 66 -1.05 -10.16 -8.44
CA THR A 66 -0.80 -9.12 -7.45
C THR A 66 -0.94 -9.70 -6.05
N SER A 67 0.10 -9.53 -5.23
CA SER A 67 0.22 -10.17 -3.91
C SER A 67 -0.57 -9.40 -2.83
N PHE A 68 -1.89 -9.34 -2.98
CA PHE A 68 -2.78 -8.77 -1.96
C PHE A 68 -2.74 -9.57 -0.67
N THR A 69 -2.69 -8.85 0.44
CA THR A 69 -2.91 -9.43 1.77
C THR A 69 -4.33 -9.17 2.24
N VAL A 70 -4.71 -9.75 3.38
CA VAL A 70 -5.93 -9.36 4.10
C VAL A 70 -5.92 -7.85 4.31
N SER A 71 -7.08 -7.22 4.16
CA SER A 71 -7.23 -5.78 4.42
C SER A 71 -7.09 -5.47 5.91
N ILE A 72 -6.66 -4.26 6.22
CA ILE A 72 -6.32 -3.86 7.59
C ILE A 72 -6.98 -2.57 8.03
N GLU A 73 -7.07 -2.41 9.35
CA GLU A 73 -7.35 -1.15 10.04
C GLU A 73 -6.44 -0.95 11.24
N ALA A 74 -6.24 0.31 11.62
CA ALA A 74 -5.61 0.62 12.91
C ALA A 74 -6.52 0.16 14.05
N LYS A 75 -5.96 -0.55 15.03
CA LYS A 75 -6.73 -1.03 16.19
C LYS A 75 -7.33 0.08 17.05
N LYS A 76 -6.73 1.28 17.02
CA LYS A 76 -7.14 2.43 17.85
C LYS A 76 -7.11 3.73 17.06
N GLY A 77 -8.02 4.64 17.43
CA GLY A 77 -8.06 6.01 16.89
C GLY A 77 -8.70 6.11 15.50
N ILE A 78 -9.60 5.22 15.20
CA ILE A 78 -10.49 5.22 14.02
C ILE A 78 -11.95 5.18 14.47
N THR A 79 -12.86 5.48 13.56
CA THR A 79 -14.32 5.32 13.71
C THR A 79 -14.78 4.06 12.96
N THR A 80 -15.32 4.23 11.75
CA THR A 80 -15.76 3.10 10.89
C THR A 80 -14.65 2.55 9.98
N GLY A 81 -13.49 3.20 9.92
CA GLY A 81 -12.35 2.78 9.12
C GLY A 81 -12.30 3.31 7.70
N ILE A 82 -13.46 3.57 7.06
CA ILE A 82 -13.56 3.96 5.64
C ILE A 82 -13.20 5.42 5.37
N SER A 83 -13.35 6.33 6.33
CA SER A 83 -13.10 7.75 6.11
C SER A 83 -11.64 8.02 5.68
N ALA A 84 -11.42 9.11 4.95
CA ALA A 84 -10.06 9.50 4.58
C ALA A 84 -9.17 9.73 5.81
N LYS A 85 -9.75 10.18 6.93
CA LYS A 85 -9.08 10.33 8.22
C LYS A 85 -8.67 8.97 8.79
N ASP A 86 -9.59 8.01 8.81
CA ASP A 86 -9.34 6.67 9.38
C ASP A 86 -8.33 5.88 8.54
N ARG A 87 -8.46 5.90 7.19
CA ARG A 87 -7.48 5.26 6.31
C ARG A 87 -6.09 5.89 6.44
N SER A 88 -6.00 7.22 6.53
CA SER A 88 -4.72 7.87 6.78
C SER A 88 -4.13 7.49 8.15
N ARG A 89 -4.97 7.31 9.17
CA ARG A 89 -4.55 6.82 10.49
C ARG A 89 -4.03 5.39 10.40
N THR A 90 -4.73 4.52 9.70
CA THR A 90 -4.34 3.12 9.49
C THR A 90 -2.97 3.03 8.81
N ILE A 91 -2.76 3.76 7.73
CA ILE A 91 -1.47 3.80 7.03
C ILE A 91 -0.36 4.33 7.95
N LYS A 92 -0.60 5.41 8.69
CA LYS A 92 0.36 5.94 9.68
C LYS A 92 0.76 4.91 10.74
N VAL A 93 -0.19 4.11 11.20
CA VAL A 93 0.08 3.06 12.18
C VAL A 93 0.88 1.94 11.55
N ALA A 94 0.45 1.43 10.38
CA ALA A 94 1.07 0.31 9.69
C ALA A 94 2.52 0.59 9.24
N THR A 95 2.88 1.86 9.04
CA THR A 95 4.22 2.26 8.57
C THR A 95 5.18 2.70 9.70
N LYS A 96 4.79 2.60 10.96
CA LYS A 96 5.66 2.89 12.08
C LYS A 96 6.85 1.92 12.14
N LYS A 97 8.00 2.43 12.58
CA LYS A 97 9.22 1.63 12.75
C LYS A 97 9.02 0.41 13.67
N ASN A 98 8.33 0.59 14.78
CA ASN A 98 8.11 -0.42 15.82
C ASN A 98 6.69 -0.99 15.79
N VAL A 99 6.08 -1.05 14.60
CA VAL A 99 4.75 -1.62 14.43
C VAL A 99 4.78 -3.14 14.60
N SER A 100 3.70 -3.68 15.14
CA SER A 100 3.46 -5.12 15.28
C SER A 100 2.02 -5.47 14.89
N LYS A 101 1.74 -6.76 14.76
CA LYS A 101 0.38 -7.27 14.53
C LYS A 101 -0.65 -6.84 15.59
N LYS A 102 -0.21 -6.39 16.78
CA LYS A 102 -1.10 -5.93 17.86
C LYS A 102 -1.67 -4.53 17.61
N ASP A 103 -1.08 -3.78 16.66
CA ASP A 103 -1.44 -2.39 16.36
C ASP A 103 -2.51 -2.27 15.28
N ILE A 104 -2.77 -3.35 14.57
CA ILE A 104 -3.74 -3.44 13.49
C ILE A 104 -4.77 -4.53 13.74
N VAL A 105 -5.87 -4.49 13.01
CA VAL A 105 -6.91 -5.52 12.94
C VAL A 105 -7.26 -5.81 11.48
N SER A 106 -7.84 -6.96 11.22
CA SER A 106 -8.41 -7.41 9.94
C SER A 106 -9.81 -7.94 10.15
N PRO A 107 -10.72 -7.81 9.18
CA PRO A 107 -10.59 -7.04 7.93
C PRO A 107 -10.64 -5.53 8.16
N GLY A 108 -10.33 -4.74 7.12
CA GLY A 108 -10.37 -3.27 7.17
C GLY A 108 -10.49 -2.62 5.79
N HIS A 109 -10.18 -1.32 5.70
CA HIS A 109 -10.39 -0.50 4.52
C HIS A 109 -9.09 0.01 3.86
N VAL A 110 -7.94 -0.49 4.27
CA VAL A 110 -6.66 -0.32 3.59
C VAL A 110 -6.17 -1.68 3.13
N PHE A 111 -5.70 -1.77 1.89
CA PHE A 111 -5.36 -3.03 1.22
C PHE A 111 -3.84 -3.13 1.03
N PRO A 112 -3.12 -3.85 1.89
CA PRO A 112 -1.69 -4.02 1.70
C PRO A 112 -1.39 -4.96 0.52
N ILE A 113 -0.32 -4.61 -0.22
CA ILE A 113 0.21 -5.42 -1.31
C ILE A 113 1.70 -5.64 -1.04
N ILE A 114 2.16 -6.89 -1.14
CA ILE A 114 3.57 -7.23 -0.93
C ILE A 114 4.32 -7.18 -2.25
N SER A 115 5.39 -6.37 -2.32
CA SER A 115 6.30 -6.37 -3.46
C SER A 115 7.14 -7.64 -3.50
N ARG A 116 7.49 -8.10 -4.71
CA ARG A 116 8.44 -9.19 -4.88
C ARG A 116 9.85 -8.75 -4.50
N ASP A 117 10.59 -9.65 -3.87
CA ASP A 117 12.01 -9.44 -3.60
C ASP A 117 12.76 -9.29 -4.94
N GLY A 118 13.67 -8.32 -5.02
CA GLY A 118 14.37 -7.94 -6.26
C GLY A 118 13.72 -6.78 -7.02
N GLY A 119 12.52 -6.33 -6.61
CA GLY A 119 11.88 -5.13 -7.14
C GLY A 119 11.53 -5.19 -8.63
N VAL A 120 11.62 -4.06 -9.31
CA VAL A 120 11.24 -3.93 -10.74
C VAL A 120 12.05 -4.81 -11.68
N LEU A 121 13.25 -5.21 -11.31
CA LEU A 121 14.08 -6.12 -12.11
C LEU A 121 13.53 -7.55 -12.13
N VAL A 122 12.71 -7.92 -11.15
CA VAL A 122 12.07 -9.26 -11.07
C VAL A 122 10.63 -9.20 -11.56
N ARG A 123 9.91 -8.13 -11.25
CA ARG A 123 8.55 -7.89 -11.73
C ARG A 123 8.35 -6.41 -12.04
N ALA A 124 8.21 -6.08 -13.32
CA ALA A 124 7.98 -4.70 -13.80
C ALA A 124 6.54 -4.24 -13.51
N GLY A 125 6.18 -4.10 -12.24
CA GLY A 125 4.83 -3.71 -11.79
C GLY A 125 4.84 -2.46 -10.93
N HIS A 126 3.69 -1.76 -10.85
CA HIS A 126 3.49 -0.57 -10.04
C HIS A 126 3.86 -0.80 -8.56
N THR A 127 3.54 -1.98 -8.02
CA THR A 127 3.87 -2.35 -6.63
C THR A 127 5.38 -2.32 -6.39
N GLU A 128 6.15 -2.99 -7.25
CA GLU A 128 7.61 -3.05 -7.16
C GLU A 128 8.24 -1.69 -7.39
N ALA A 129 7.79 -0.97 -8.43
CA ALA A 129 8.28 0.38 -8.74
C ALA A 129 8.04 1.35 -7.57
N SER A 130 6.86 1.28 -6.96
CA SER A 130 6.53 2.11 -5.78
C SER A 130 7.48 1.86 -4.61
N VAL A 131 7.79 0.59 -4.33
CA VAL A 131 8.72 0.21 -3.26
C VAL A 131 10.15 0.64 -3.61
N ASP A 132 10.58 0.45 -4.85
CA ASP A 132 11.93 0.82 -5.28
C ASP A 132 12.15 2.34 -5.27
N ILE A 133 11.19 3.13 -5.72
CA ILE A 133 11.24 4.60 -5.65
C ILE A 133 11.25 5.08 -4.19
N ALA A 134 10.58 4.39 -3.28
CA ALA A 134 10.58 4.76 -1.87
C ALA A 134 11.94 4.54 -1.17
N LYS A 135 12.75 3.58 -1.62
CA LYS A 135 14.07 3.27 -1.04
C LYS A 135 15.07 4.43 -1.03
N PRO A 136 15.28 5.18 -2.12
CA PRO A 136 16.26 6.28 -2.17
C PRO A 136 15.86 7.50 -1.34
N VAL A 137 14.57 7.72 -1.10
CA VAL A 137 14.05 8.87 -0.35
C VAL A 137 14.08 8.61 1.16
N SER A 138 14.42 7.41 1.54
CA SER A 138 14.34 6.92 2.90
C SER A 138 15.69 7.02 3.61
N TYR A 139 15.92 8.06 4.36
CA TYR A 139 16.77 7.94 5.52
C TYR A 139 16.24 6.79 6.39
N THR A 140 16.76 5.59 6.21
CA THR A 140 16.65 4.39 7.06
C THR A 140 15.27 3.87 7.47
N HIS A 141 14.16 4.47 7.07
CA HIS A 141 12.80 4.04 7.43
C HIS A 141 11.91 4.01 6.21
N LEU A 142 11.69 2.81 5.73
CA LEU A 142 10.77 2.49 4.66
C LEU A 142 9.35 2.92 5.01
N THR A 143 8.95 3.99 4.41
CA THR A 143 7.58 4.38 4.30
C THR A 143 7.19 4.26 2.83
N LEU A 144 6.18 3.50 2.57
CA LEU A 144 5.85 3.08 1.24
C LEU A 144 4.75 3.93 0.64
N PRO A 145 4.76 4.12 -0.66
CA PRO A 145 3.70 4.84 -1.34
C PRO A 145 2.38 4.10 -1.19
N THR A 146 1.32 4.87 -1.07
CA THR A 146 -0.05 4.38 -1.18
C THR A 146 -0.45 4.51 -2.63
N ILE A 147 -0.89 3.42 -3.25
CA ILE A 147 -1.33 3.37 -4.64
C ILE A 147 -2.85 3.53 -4.67
N CYS A 148 -3.33 4.34 -5.59
CA CYS A 148 -4.72 4.36 -6.00
C CYS A 148 -4.73 4.24 -7.52
N SER A 149 -5.23 3.14 -8.03
CA SER A 149 -5.41 2.94 -9.47
C SER A 149 -6.44 3.93 -10.03
N VAL A 150 -6.21 4.43 -11.21
CA VAL A 150 -7.06 5.40 -11.90
C VAL A 150 -7.75 4.73 -13.08
#